data_6b4045666e16b667fb4cacf1d29a7375
#
_entry.id   6b4045666e16b667fb4cacf1d29a7375
#
_cell.length_a   1.000
_cell.length_b   1.000
_cell.length_c   1.000
_cell.angle_alpha   90.00
_cell.angle_beta   90.00
_cell.angle_gamma   90.00
#
_symmetry.space_group_name_H-M   'P 1'
#
loop_
_entity.id
_entity.type
_entity.pdbx_description
1 polymer ?
#
loop_
_entity_poly.entity_id
_entity_poly.type
_entity_poly.pdbx_seq_one_letter_code
_entity_poly.pdbx_strand_id
1 'polypeptide(L)'
;RPSYWYAVGICVAFYSAIFPFTALATDFFHDKWGMPLASAEGHGFISGVFYNFTHMFSTAQGTTSIIIAASMVLAPFAGNLVDRIGRRATLMVLGSLLIVPAHLLLGLTTVWPVFPMIVLGAAFVLVPACVWPSVPLIVDENRVGTAFGLMTALQNVGLAAFPLASGALRDATHGYTASQIMFGALGFCGLIFSFLLLRADRREGGRLERA
;
A
#
# COMPACT_ATOMS: atom_id res chain seq x y z
N ARG A 1 -5.07 21.59 11.35
CA ARG A 1 -4.38 20.86 12.43
C ARG A 1 -3.20 20.08 11.86
N PRO A 2 -2.07 19.94 12.58
CA PRO A 2 -0.92 19.15 12.12
C PRO A 2 -1.28 17.68 11.83
N SER A 3 -2.13 17.06 12.68
CA SER A 3 -2.61 15.68 12.50
C SER A 3 -3.19 15.40 11.12
N TYR A 4 -3.94 16.34 10.54
CA TYR A 4 -4.48 16.20 9.20
C TYR A 4 -3.37 16.07 8.13
N TRP A 5 -2.36 16.94 8.18
CA TRP A 5 -1.25 16.91 7.21
C TRP A 5 -0.39 15.65 7.32
N TYR A 6 -0.23 15.12 8.55
CA TYR A 6 0.43 13.83 8.73
C TYR A 6 -0.40 12.67 8.16
N ALA A 7 -1.73 12.69 8.33
CA ALA A 7 -2.62 11.72 7.68
C ALA A 7 -2.55 11.79 6.15
N VAL A 8 -2.50 13.01 5.58
CA VAL A 8 -2.25 13.23 4.14
C VAL A 8 -0.90 12.64 3.72
N GLY A 9 0.16 12.89 4.48
CA GLY A 9 1.49 12.35 4.22
C GLY A 9 1.52 10.82 4.21
N ILE A 10 0.84 10.17 5.17
CA ILE A 10 0.67 8.71 5.20
C ILE A 10 -0.06 8.25 3.94
N CYS A 11 -1.17 8.89 3.59
CA CYS A 11 -1.98 8.53 2.44
C CYS A 11 -1.14 8.60 1.14
N VAL A 12 -0.47 9.71 0.89
CA VAL A 12 0.38 9.89 -0.30
C VAL A 12 1.49 8.85 -0.34
N ALA A 13 2.25 8.68 0.75
CA ALA A 13 3.36 7.75 0.81
C ALA A 13 2.91 6.29 0.60
N PHE A 14 1.83 5.88 1.26
CA PHE A 14 1.26 4.55 1.18
C PHE A 14 0.79 4.20 -0.25
N TYR A 15 -0.07 5.05 -0.82
CA TYR A 15 -0.62 4.80 -2.15
C TYR A 15 0.44 4.85 -3.23
N SER A 16 1.43 5.74 -3.09
CA SER A 16 2.57 5.84 -4.01
C SER A 16 3.56 4.68 -3.90
N ALA A 17 3.61 3.97 -2.76
CA ALA A 17 4.42 2.78 -2.62
C ALA A 17 3.78 1.54 -3.25
N ILE A 18 2.45 1.40 -3.16
CA ILE A 18 1.76 0.16 -3.55
C ILE A 18 1.25 0.20 -4.99
N PHE A 19 0.50 1.23 -5.39
CA PHE A 19 -0.13 1.22 -6.72
C PHE A 19 0.86 1.26 -7.89
N PRO A 20 1.89 2.13 -7.89
CA PRO A 20 2.91 2.07 -8.94
C PRO A 20 3.65 0.74 -9.00
N PHE A 21 3.90 0.12 -7.85
CA PHE A 21 4.47 -1.22 -7.78
C PHE A 21 3.56 -2.26 -8.45
N THR A 22 2.25 -2.27 -8.14
CA THR A 22 1.33 -3.25 -8.75
C THR A 22 1.27 -3.13 -10.27
N ALA A 23 1.42 -1.94 -10.82
CA ALA A 23 1.47 -1.73 -12.27
C ALA A 23 2.69 -2.35 -12.94
N LEU A 24 3.82 -2.45 -12.22
CA LEU A 24 5.10 -2.98 -12.72
C LEU A 24 5.39 -4.41 -12.23
N ALA A 25 4.60 -4.92 -11.29
CA ALA A 25 4.89 -6.15 -10.57
C ALA A 25 4.95 -7.38 -11.48
N THR A 26 4.12 -7.44 -12.52
CA THR A 26 4.11 -8.56 -13.47
C THR A 26 5.45 -8.70 -14.18
N ASP A 27 5.96 -7.60 -14.76
CA ASP A 27 7.27 -7.59 -15.41
C ASP A 27 8.39 -7.87 -14.41
N PHE A 28 8.29 -7.30 -13.21
CA PHE A 28 9.25 -7.53 -12.14
C PHE A 28 9.36 -9.00 -11.74
N PHE A 29 8.24 -9.72 -11.58
CA PHE A 29 8.26 -11.14 -11.24
C PHE A 29 8.73 -12.01 -12.39
N HIS A 30 8.41 -11.62 -13.62
CA HIS A 30 8.94 -12.29 -14.80
C HIS A 30 10.46 -12.16 -14.89
N ASP A 31 11.00 -10.94 -14.78
CA ASP A 31 12.43 -10.67 -14.88
C ASP A 31 13.24 -11.32 -13.75
N LYS A 32 12.77 -11.20 -12.49
CA LYS A 32 13.59 -11.59 -11.34
C LYS A 32 13.49 -13.08 -10.99
N TRP A 33 12.32 -13.69 -11.15
CA TRP A 33 12.09 -15.11 -10.80
C TRP A 33 11.84 -16.00 -12.02
N GLY A 34 11.87 -15.45 -13.25
CA GLY A 34 11.57 -16.21 -14.45
C GLY A 34 10.14 -16.76 -14.50
N MET A 35 9.21 -16.10 -13.78
CA MET A 35 7.82 -16.56 -13.76
C MET A 35 7.17 -16.41 -15.12
N PRO A 36 6.45 -17.42 -15.62
CA PRO A 36 5.75 -17.30 -16.89
C PRO A 36 4.69 -16.19 -16.80
N LEU A 37 4.57 -15.42 -17.89
CA LEU A 37 3.48 -14.48 -18.06
C LEU A 37 2.19 -15.32 -18.27
N ALA A 38 1.17 -15.07 -17.45
CA ALA A 38 -0.12 -15.72 -17.65
C ALA A 38 -0.76 -15.18 -18.93
N SER A 39 -0.82 -15.97 -19.98
CA SER A 39 -1.67 -15.63 -21.11
C SER A 39 -3.10 -16.04 -20.78
N ALA A 40 -3.91 -15.07 -20.38
CA ALA A 40 -5.36 -15.22 -20.33
C ALA A 40 -5.98 -15.11 -21.74
N GLU A 41 -5.16 -15.20 -22.78
CA GLU A 41 -5.60 -15.19 -24.17
C GLU A 41 -6.56 -16.36 -24.41
N GLY A 42 -7.78 -16.03 -24.82
CA GLY A 42 -8.84 -16.99 -25.05
C GLY A 42 -9.80 -17.25 -23.88
N HIS A 43 -9.57 -16.65 -22.71
CA HIS A 43 -10.48 -16.74 -21.58
C HIS A 43 -11.41 -15.51 -21.52
N GLY A 44 -12.71 -15.75 -21.30
CA GLY A 44 -13.65 -14.67 -20.97
C GLY A 44 -13.28 -14.03 -19.62
N PHE A 45 -13.85 -12.85 -19.31
CA PHE A 45 -13.51 -12.10 -18.10
C PHE A 45 -13.54 -12.94 -16.80
N ILE A 46 -14.61 -13.69 -16.58
CA ILE A 46 -14.78 -14.52 -15.37
C ILE A 46 -13.77 -15.68 -15.34
N SER A 47 -13.58 -16.37 -16.49
CA SER A 47 -12.62 -17.47 -16.57
C SER A 47 -11.17 -16.99 -16.46
N GLY A 48 -10.86 -15.79 -16.93
CA GLY A 48 -9.54 -15.17 -16.74
C GLY A 48 -9.24 -14.82 -15.28
N VAL A 49 -10.23 -14.31 -14.55
CA VAL A 49 -10.10 -14.06 -13.10
C VAL A 49 -9.88 -15.38 -12.35
N PHE A 50 -10.65 -16.42 -12.68
CA PHE A 50 -10.50 -17.74 -12.06
C PHE A 50 -9.15 -18.38 -12.39
N TYR A 51 -8.69 -18.25 -13.64
CA TYR A 51 -7.38 -18.71 -14.07
C TYR A 51 -6.26 -18.02 -13.27
N ASN A 52 -6.27 -16.70 -13.16
CA ASN A 52 -5.30 -15.94 -12.37
C ASN A 52 -5.34 -16.32 -10.88
N PHE A 53 -6.51 -16.60 -10.33
CA PHE A 53 -6.65 -17.05 -8.96
C PHE A 53 -6.04 -18.44 -8.74
N THR A 54 -6.28 -19.38 -9.65
CA THR A 54 -5.73 -20.75 -9.55
C THR A 54 -4.22 -20.79 -9.79
N HIS A 55 -3.68 -19.85 -10.59
CA HIS A 55 -2.25 -19.76 -10.93
C HIS A 55 -1.52 -18.64 -10.16
N MET A 56 -2.12 -18.12 -9.05
CA MET A 56 -1.54 -16.99 -8.32
C MET A 56 -0.16 -17.27 -7.71
N PHE A 57 0.23 -18.51 -7.54
CA PHE A 57 1.53 -18.88 -6.99
C PHE A 57 2.56 -19.30 -8.05
N SER A 58 2.19 -19.41 -9.30
CA SER A 58 3.03 -19.97 -10.36
C SER A 58 3.27 -19.03 -11.53
N THR A 59 2.51 -17.97 -11.66
CA THR A 59 2.64 -16.98 -12.75
C THR A 59 2.91 -15.59 -12.22
N ALA A 60 3.59 -14.76 -13.02
CA ALA A 60 3.90 -13.37 -12.64
C ALA A 60 2.63 -12.55 -12.39
N GLN A 61 1.63 -12.68 -13.25
CA GLN A 61 0.36 -11.98 -13.11
C GLN A 61 -0.47 -12.49 -11.92
N GLY A 62 -0.47 -13.82 -11.70
CA GLY A 62 -1.09 -14.42 -10.52
C GLY A 62 -0.45 -13.93 -9.22
N THR A 63 0.89 -13.91 -9.16
CA THR A 63 1.64 -13.40 -8.00
C THR A 63 1.33 -11.93 -7.73
N THR A 64 1.20 -11.10 -8.78
CA THR A 64 0.76 -9.69 -8.63
C THR A 64 -0.63 -9.61 -7.98
N SER A 65 -1.53 -10.52 -8.31
CA SER A 65 -2.90 -10.56 -7.77
C SER A 65 -2.98 -10.93 -6.29
N ILE A 66 -1.90 -11.45 -5.68
CA ILE A 66 -1.88 -11.86 -4.26
C ILE A 66 -2.19 -10.68 -3.33
N ILE A 67 -1.74 -9.46 -3.63
CA ILE A 67 -2.05 -8.28 -2.82
C ILE A 67 -3.58 -8.14 -2.67
N ILE A 68 -4.30 -8.22 -3.80
CA ILE A 68 -5.76 -8.05 -3.81
C ILE A 68 -6.43 -9.25 -3.14
N ALA A 69 -6.01 -10.47 -3.45
CA ALA A 69 -6.56 -11.68 -2.84
C ALA A 69 -6.37 -11.69 -1.31
N ALA A 70 -5.14 -11.37 -0.85
CA ALA A 70 -4.86 -11.25 0.58
C ALA A 70 -5.69 -10.13 1.22
N SER A 71 -5.83 -8.98 0.55
CA SER A 71 -6.65 -7.88 1.07
C SER A 71 -8.13 -8.27 1.21
N MET A 72 -8.69 -8.99 0.25
CA MET A 72 -10.08 -9.46 0.32
C MET A 72 -10.31 -10.40 1.51
N VAL A 73 -9.37 -11.31 1.76
CA VAL A 73 -9.45 -12.24 2.90
C VAL A 73 -9.25 -11.51 4.22
N LEU A 74 -8.33 -10.56 4.28
CA LEU A 74 -7.96 -9.85 5.51
C LEU A 74 -8.88 -8.67 5.84
N ALA A 75 -9.65 -8.14 4.88
CA ALA A 75 -10.51 -6.97 5.08
C ALA A 75 -11.51 -7.11 6.24
N PRO A 76 -12.28 -8.21 6.37
CA PRO A 76 -13.20 -8.36 7.49
C PRO A 76 -12.49 -8.42 8.85
N PHE A 77 -11.30 -9.02 8.89
CA PHE A 77 -10.48 -9.09 10.10
C PHE A 77 -9.86 -7.74 10.47
N ALA A 78 -9.36 -7.01 9.48
CA ALA A 78 -8.77 -5.68 9.68
C ALA A 78 -9.83 -4.67 10.13
N GLY A 79 -11.02 -4.66 9.51
CA GLY A 79 -12.14 -3.81 9.94
C GLY A 79 -12.52 -4.09 11.39
N ASN A 80 -12.78 -5.35 11.74
CA ASN A 80 -13.09 -5.75 13.11
C ASN A 80 -11.94 -5.42 14.10
N LEU A 81 -10.69 -5.56 13.68
CA LEU A 81 -9.53 -5.20 14.48
C LEU A 81 -9.50 -3.70 14.78
N VAL A 82 -9.69 -2.86 13.74
CA VAL A 82 -9.74 -1.40 13.87
C VAL A 82 -10.87 -0.97 14.79
N ASP A 83 -12.05 -1.55 14.63
CA ASP A 83 -13.23 -1.21 15.43
C ASP A 83 -13.10 -1.65 16.91
N ARG A 84 -12.46 -2.81 17.16
CA ARG A 84 -12.26 -3.32 18.52
C ARG A 84 -11.13 -2.64 19.27
N ILE A 85 -10.01 -2.38 18.59
CA ILE A 85 -8.83 -1.79 19.24
C ILE A 85 -8.98 -0.28 19.36
N GLY A 86 -9.62 0.37 18.37
CA GLY A 86 -9.84 1.81 18.33
C GLY A 86 -8.57 2.66 18.18
N ARG A 87 -7.37 2.07 18.22
CA ARG A 87 -6.07 2.75 18.17
C ARG A 87 -5.61 2.99 16.74
N ARG A 88 -6.34 3.80 16.00
CA ARG A 88 -6.12 4.01 14.56
C ARG A 88 -4.73 4.52 14.23
N ALA A 89 -4.21 5.49 15.00
CA ALA A 89 -2.86 6.02 14.75
C ALA A 89 -1.77 4.96 14.98
N THR A 90 -1.90 4.14 16.02
CA THR A 90 -0.99 3.00 16.28
C THR A 90 -1.09 1.95 15.17
N LEU A 91 -2.28 1.65 14.67
CA LEU A 91 -2.47 0.70 13.56
C LEU A 91 -1.92 1.22 12.23
N MET A 92 -1.94 2.54 11.99
CA MET A 92 -1.25 3.14 10.84
C MET A 92 0.27 2.99 10.92
N VAL A 93 0.86 3.08 12.11
CA VAL A 93 2.29 2.79 12.32
C VAL A 93 2.58 1.34 11.96
N LEU A 94 1.77 0.40 12.42
CA LEU A 94 1.94 -1.03 12.10
C LEU A 94 1.81 -1.28 10.58
N GLY A 95 0.77 -0.75 9.94
CA GLY A 95 0.57 -0.90 8.50
C GLY A 95 1.71 -0.31 7.67
N SER A 96 2.19 0.89 8.02
CA SER A 96 3.34 1.51 7.35
C SER A 96 4.64 0.73 7.58
N LEU A 97 4.81 0.15 8.78
CA LEU A 97 5.97 -0.70 9.10
C LEU A 97 6.04 -1.95 8.22
N LEU A 98 4.90 -2.52 7.83
CA LEU A 98 4.85 -3.73 6.99
C LEU A 98 5.34 -3.48 5.55
N ILE A 99 5.18 -2.26 5.03
CA ILE A 99 5.57 -1.91 3.65
C ILE A 99 7.08 -1.98 3.46
N VAL A 100 7.85 -1.46 4.42
CA VAL A 100 9.31 -1.35 4.31
C VAL A 100 9.97 -2.71 4.11
N PRO A 101 9.83 -3.70 5.02
CA PRO A 101 10.45 -5.00 4.84
C PRO A 101 9.93 -5.74 3.61
N ALA A 102 8.66 -5.58 3.25
CA ALA A 102 8.09 -6.24 2.08
C ALA A 102 8.80 -5.81 0.78
N HIS A 103 8.96 -4.50 0.55
CA HIS A 103 9.68 -4.01 -0.63
C HIS A 103 11.18 -4.30 -0.57
N LEU A 104 11.82 -4.26 0.61
CA LEU A 104 13.23 -4.61 0.75
C LEU A 104 13.47 -6.10 0.49
N LEU A 105 12.60 -6.98 0.96
CA LEU A 105 12.66 -8.41 0.65
C LEU A 105 12.50 -8.65 -0.85
N LEU A 106 11.51 -8.03 -1.50
CA LEU A 106 11.31 -8.13 -2.94
C LEU A 106 12.51 -7.60 -3.74
N GLY A 107 13.09 -6.48 -3.32
CA GLY A 107 14.20 -5.84 -4.05
C GLY A 107 15.54 -6.51 -3.84
N LEU A 108 15.91 -6.82 -2.60
CA LEU A 108 17.26 -7.18 -2.19
C LEU A 108 17.48 -8.68 -2.01
N THR A 109 16.44 -9.49 -1.97
CA THR A 109 16.54 -10.93 -1.73
C THR A 109 15.91 -11.75 -2.85
N THR A 110 16.16 -13.06 -2.83
CA THR A 110 15.54 -14.04 -3.72
C THR A 110 14.45 -14.86 -3.03
N VAL A 111 13.97 -14.41 -1.88
CA VAL A 111 12.85 -15.04 -1.16
C VAL A 111 11.63 -15.13 -2.09
N TRP A 112 10.93 -16.25 -2.00
CA TRP A 112 9.73 -16.46 -2.82
C TRP A 112 8.71 -15.33 -2.63
N PRO A 113 8.25 -14.66 -3.69
CA PRO A 113 7.55 -13.38 -3.61
C PRO A 113 6.17 -13.45 -2.95
N VAL A 114 5.59 -14.63 -2.80
CA VAL A 114 4.27 -14.84 -2.17
C VAL A 114 4.23 -14.24 -0.76
N PHE A 115 5.26 -14.47 0.06
CA PHE A 115 5.29 -13.97 1.43
C PHE A 115 5.25 -12.43 1.50
N PRO A 116 6.17 -11.67 0.87
CA PRO A 116 6.11 -10.22 0.89
C PRO A 116 4.84 -9.66 0.21
N MET A 117 4.25 -10.36 -0.77
CA MET A 117 2.98 -9.95 -1.38
C MET A 117 1.79 -10.07 -0.42
N ILE A 118 1.74 -11.11 0.42
CA ILE A 118 0.73 -11.23 1.49
C ILE A 118 0.92 -10.11 2.52
N VAL A 119 2.16 -9.80 2.90
CA VAL A 119 2.46 -8.69 3.83
C VAL A 119 2.01 -7.35 3.26
N LEU A 120 2.24 -7.09 1.97
CA LEU A 120 1.72 -5.90 1.29
C LEU A 120 0.20 -5.89 1.25
N GLY A 121 -0.44 -7.04 1.04
CA GLY A 121 -1.90 -7.18 1.10
C GLY A 121 -2.47 -6.84 2.49
N ALA A 122 -1.79 -7.25 3.56
CA ALA A 122 -2.16 -6.88 4.92
C ALA A 122 -2.03 -5.36 5.17
N ALA A 123 -0.93 -4.75 4.72
CA ALA A 123 -0.76 -3.30 4.78
C ALA A 123 -1.83 -2.58 3.95
N PHE A 124 -2.18 -3.12 2.77
CA PHE A 124 -3.16 -2.57 1.84
C PHE A 124 -4.57 -2.48 2.44
N VAL A 125 -4.91 -3.33 3.37
CA VAL A 125 -6.18 -3.24 4.11
C VAL A 125 -6.06 -2.35 5.33
N LEU A 126 -5.02 -2.54 6.12
CA LEU A 126 -4.90 -1.92 7.45
C LEU A 126 -4.76 -0.39 7.38
N VAL A 127 -3.91 0.11 6.47
CA VAL A 127 -3.67 1.56 6.39
C VAL A 127 -4.91 2.32 5.92
N PRO A 128 -5.58 1.97 4.80
CA PRO A 128 -6.80 2.64 4.38
C PRO A 128 -7.94 2.54 5.40
N ALA A 129 -8.12 1.37 6.05
CA ALA A 129 -9.13 1.19 7.08
C ALA A 129 -8.95 2.14 8.29
N CYS A 130 -7.72 2.61 8.52
CA CYS A 130 -7.42 3.58 9.56
C CYS A 130 -7.42 5.02 9.06
N VAL A 131 -6.77 5.31 7.92
CA VAL A 131 -6.53 6.68 7.42
C VAL A 131 -7.84 7.38 7.05
N TRP A 132 -8.67 6.73 6.21
CA TRP A 132 -9.88 7.38 5.70
C TRP A 132 -10.91 7.72 6.79
N PRO A 133 -11.25 6.80 7.72
CA PRO A 133 -12.16 7.13 8.81
C PRO A 133 -11.57 8.08 9.85
N SER A 134 -10.26 8.32 9.85
CA SER A 134 -9.62 9.28 10.76
C SER A 134 -9.85 10.74 10.35
N VAL A 135 -10.08 11.01 9.07
CA VAL A 135 -10.24 12.40 8.56
C VAL A 135 -11.38 13.13 9.28
N PRO A 136 -12.62 12.60 9.38
CA PRO A 136 -13.70 13.28 10.09
C PRO A 136 -13.44 13.49 11.59
N LEU A 137 -12.55 12.72 12.20
CA LEU A 137 -12.23 12.83 13.63
C LEU A 137 -11.24 13.99 13.93
N ILE A 138 -10.45 14.40 12.93
CA ILE A 138 -9.37 15.38 13.08
C ILE A 138 -9.63 16.71 12.37
N VAL A 139 -10.69 16.78 11.55
CA VAL A 139 -11.10 17.97 10.80
C VAL A 139 -12.46 18.43 11.27
N ASP A 140 -12.74 19.75 11.18
CA ASP A 140 -14.04 20.30 11.52
C ASP A 140 -15.11 19.81 10.51
N GLU A 141 -16.32 19.51 10.98
CA GLU A 141 -17.41 18.92 10.19
C GLU A 141 -17.68 19.66 8.87
N ASN A 142 -17.66 20.98 8.89
CA ASN A 142 -17.90 21.83 7.72
C ASN A 142 -16.79 21.77 6.67
N ARG A 143 -15.65 21.14 6.97
CA ARG A 143 -14.45 21.06 6.12
C ARG A 143 -14.10 19.64 5.68
N VAL A 144 -14.86 18.64 6.11
CA VAL A 144 -14.57 17.21 5.83
C VAL A 144 -14.51 16.94 4.32
N GLY A 145 -15.46 17.46 3.55
CA GLY A 145 -15.47 17.29 2.08
C GLY A 145 -14.23 17.89 1.41
N THR A 146 -13.83 19.11 1.82
CA THR A 146 -12.61 19.76 1.30
C THR A 146 -11.36 18.97 1.71
N ALA A 147 -11.32 18.44 2.93
CA ALA A 147 -10.21 17.63 3.43
C ALA A 147 -10.06 16.34 2.60
N PHE A 148 -11.14 15.61 2.34
CA PHE A 148 -11.09 14.45 1.47
C PHE A 148 -10.65 14.80 0.04
N GLY A 149 -11.19 15.85 -0.54
CA GLY A 149 -10.82 16.30 -1.88
C GLY A 149 -9.34 16.64 -1.99
N LEU A 150 -8.78 17.40 -1.03
CA LEU A 150 -7.38 17.79 -1.01
C LEU A 150 -6.47 16.56 -0.79
N MET A 151 -6.82 15.67 0.14
CA MET A 151 -6.09 14.45 0.40
C MET A 151 -6.03 13.56 -0.84
N THR A 152 -7.15 13.37 -1.53
CA THR A 152 -7.23 12.61 -2.79
C THR A 152 -6.44 13.28 -3.91
N ALA A 153 -6.51 14.61 -4.04
CA ALA A 153 -5.75 15.34 -5.05
C ALA A 153 -4.23 15.14 -4.87
N LEU A 154 -3.74 15.29 -3.64
CA LEU A 154 -2.31 15.07 -3.33
C LEU A 154 -1.89 13.60 -3.52
N GLN A 155 -2.75 12.65 -3.14
CA GLN A 155 -2.53 11.23 -3.42
C GLN A 155 -2.37 10.97 -4.92
N ASN A 156 -3.23 11.55 -5.77
CA ASN A 156 -3.17 11.36 -7.21
C ASN A 156 -1.90 11.95 -7.83
N VAL A 157 -1.35 13.03 -7.28
CA VAL A 157 -0.02 13.52 -7.69
C VAL A 157 1.05 12.44 -7.48
N GLY A 158 1.03 11.77 -6.34
CA GLY A 158 1.92 10.63 -6.07
C GLY A 158 1.70 9.48 -7.04
N LEU A 159 0.43 9.10 -7.27
CA LEU A 159 0.07 8.04 -8.22
C LEU A 159 0.51 8.32 -9.66
N ALA A 160 0.60 9.58 -10.06
CA ALA A 160 1.11 9.97 -11.37
C ALA A 160 2.64 10.02 -11.42
N ALA A 161 3.29 10.53 -10.38
CA ALA A 161 4.74 10.78 -10.36
C ALA A 161 5.56 9.48 -10.19
N PHE A 162 5.15 8.59 -9.29
CA PHE A 162 5.98 7.45 -8.92
C PHE A 162 6.06 6.32 -9.96
N PRO A 163 5.06 6.05 -10.81
CA PRO A 163 5.23 5.16 -11.96
C PRO A 163 6.29 5.67 -12.94
N LEU A 164 6.29 6.97 -13.22
CA LEU A 164 7.29 7.61 -14.07
C LEU A 164 8.69 7.51 -13.46
N ALA A 165 8.83 7.81 -12.18
CA ALA A 165 10.09 7.68 -11.46
C ALA A 165 10.59 6.21 -11.46
N SER A 166 9.70 5.25 -11.25
CA SER A 166 10.06 3.82 -11.27
C SER A 166 10.49 3.36 -12.66
N GLY A 167 9.80 3.81 -13.72
CA GLY A 167 10.21 3.55 -15.10
C GLY A 167 11.59 4.12 -15.40
N ALA A 168 11.83 5.39 -15.07
CA ALA A 168 13.13 6.04 -15.26
C ALA A 168 14.27 5.34 -14.48
N LEU A 169 13.99 4.88 -13.25
CA LEU A 169 14.95 4.09 -12.47
C LEU A 169 15.27 2.75 -13.14
N ARG A 170 14.23 2.06 -13.65
CA ARG A 170 14.41 0.81 -14.40
C ARG A 170 15.30 1.01 -15.64
N ASP A 171 15.03 2.05 -16.43
CA ASP A 171 15.78 2.36 -17.65
C ASP A 171 17.25 2.71 -17.32
N ALA A 172 17.48 3.46 -16.24
CA ALA A 172 18.83 3.88 -15.82
C ALA A 172 19.63 2.73 -15.19
N THR A 173 18.99 1.81 -14.48
CA THR A 173 19.67 0.73 -13.70
C THR A 173 19.58 -0.64 -14.36
N HIS A 174 18.81 -0.76 -15.45
CA HIS A 174 18.52 -2.02 -16.15
C HIS A 174 17.97 -3.12 -15.20
N GLY A 175 17.23 -2.70 -14.16
CA GLY A 175 16.65 -3.61 -13.18
C GLY A 175 15.64 -2.94 -12.25
N TYR A 176 15.00 -3.71 -11.39
CA TYR A 176 13.94 -3.22 -10.51
C TYR A 176 14.38 -2.94 -9.07
N THR A 177 15.63 -3.26 -8.71
CA THR A 177 16.11 -3.10 -7.33
C THR A 177 16.00 -1.65 -6.85
N ALA A 178 16.37 -0.68 -7.70
CA ALA A 178 16.27 0.74 -7.37
C ALA A 178 14.80 1.17 -7.15
N SER A 179 13.88 0.69 -7.98
CA SER A 179 12.45 0.94 -7.81
C SER A 179 11.89 0.35 -6.51
N GLN A 180 12.32 -0.85 -6.13
CA GLN A 180 11.92 -1.48 -4.86
C GLN A 180 12.46 -0.73 -3.64
N ILE A 181 13.69 -0.24 -3.71
CA ILE A 181 14.27 0.63 -2.66
C ILE A 181 13.49 1.94 -2.56
N MET A 182 13.11 2.54 -3.68
CA MET A 182 12.27 3.75 -3.71
C MET A 182 10.91 3.49 -3.05
N PHE A 183 10.23 2.39 -3.36
CA PHE A 183 8.95 2.04 -2.71
C PHE A 183 9.13 1.73 -1.21
N GLY A 184 10.21 1.07 -0.83
CA GLY A 184 10.58 0.89 0.57
C GLY A 184 10.82 2.22 1.30
N ALA A 185 11.49 3.17 0.64
CA ALA A 185 11.72 4.52 1.18
C ALA A 185 10.40 5.30 1.35
N LEU A 186 9.45 5.16 0.42
CA LEU A 186 8.09 5.72 0.58
C LEU A 186 7.38 5.09 1.78
N GLY A 187 7.47 3.77 1.96
CA GLY A 187 6.97 3.08 3.16
C GLY A 187 7.59 3.66 4.44
N PHE A 188 8.89 3.93 4.43
CA PHE A 188 9.59 4.57 5.56
C PHE A 188 9.14 6.01 5.80
N CYS A 189 8.89 6.81 4.75
CA CYS A 189 8.27 8.13 4.88
C CYS A 189 6.86 8.01 5.50
N GLY A 190 6.06 7.05 5.07
CA GLY A 190 4.75 6.76 5.67
C GLY A 190 4.86 6.40 7.14
N LEU A 191 5.87 5.63 7.53
CA LEU A 191 6.15 5.28 8.92
C LEU A 191 6.50 6.53 9.76
N ILE A 192 7.35 7.43 9.25
CA ILE A 192 7.67 8.70 9.91
C ILE A 192 6.39 9.52 10.11
N PHE A 193 5.58 9.72 9.08
CA PHE A 193 4.33 10.45 9.19
C PHE A 193 3.35 9.80 10.18
N SER A 194 3.31 8.47 10.26
CA SER A 194 2.48 7.73 11.22
C SER A 194 2.92 7.99 12.66
N PHE A 195 4.23 8.02 12.93
CA PHE A 195 4.75 8.41 14.26
C PHE A 195 4.46 9.87 14.59
N LEU A 196 4.58 10.77 13.62
CA LEU A 196 4.26 12.18 13.81
C LEU A 196 2.77 12.37 14.07
N LEU A 197 1.91 11.63 13.35
CA LEU A 197 0.47 11.61 13.59
C LEU A 197 0.15 11.13 15.01
N LEU A 198 0.73 10.03 15.45
CA LEU A 198 0.53 9.48 16.79
C LEU A 198 0.92 10.49 17.89
N ARG A 199 2.04 11.21 17.69
CA ARG A 199 2.47 12.27 18.62
C ARG A 199 1.54 13.48 18.59
N ALA A 200 1.10 13.91 17.41
CA ALA A 200 0.17 15.02 17.23
C ALA A 200 -1.20 14.70 17.86
N ASP A 201 -1.74 13.52 17.59
CA ASP A 201 -3.01 13.08 18.15
C ASP A 201 -3.00 13.11 19.68
N ARG A 202 -1.92 12.61 20.33
CA ARG A 202 -1.77 12.66 21.79
C ARG A 202 -1.79 14.10 22.34
N ARG A 203 -1.23 15.06 21.61
CA ARG A 203 -1.24 16.49 21.99
C ARG A 203 -2.59 17.16 21.73
N GLU A 204 -3.33 16.68 20.74
CA GLU A 204 -4.64 17.21 20.32
C GLU A 204 -5.83 16.55 21.05
N GLY A 205 -5.56 15.69 22.03
CA GLY A 205 -6.58 15.06 22.89
C GLY A 205 -6.84 13.58 22.63
N GLY A 206 -6.05 12.93 21.75
CA GLY A 206 -6.04 11.48 21.56
C GLY A 206 -7.31 10.94 20.90
N ARG A 207 -7.86 11.63 19.92
CA ARG A 207 -9.12 11.23 19.26
C ARG A 207 -8.97 9.96 18.43
N LEU A 208 -7.78 9.74 17.86
CA LEU A 208 -7.50 8.57 17.02
C LEU A 208 -7.11 7.34 17.82
N GLU A 209 -6.68 7.52 19.08
CA GLU A 209 -6.29 6.43 19.97
C GLU A 209 -7.44 5.98 20.90
N ARG A 210 -8.56 6.69 20.90
CA ARG A 210 -9.75 6.40 21.74
C ARG A 210 -10.99 6.03 20.93
N ALA A 211 -10.93 6.15 19.62
CA ALA A 211 -12.07 5.94 18.71
C ALA A 211 -12.29 4.46 18.44
#